data_041337b570e27173edcfe2fad694a6bb
#
_entry.id   041337b570e27173edcfe2fad694a6bb
#
_cell.length_a   1.000
_cell.length_b   1.000
_cell.length_c   1.000
_cell.angle_alpha   90.00
_cell.angle_beta   90.00
_cell.angle_gamma   90.00
#
_symmetry.space_group_name_H-M   'P 1'
#
loop_
_entity.id
_entity.type
_entity.pdbx_description
1 polymer ?
#
loop_
_entity_poly.entity_id
_entity_poly.type
_entity_poly.pdbx_seq_one_letter_code
_entity_poly.pdbx_strand_id
1 'polypeptide(L)'
;MEIRINGKPAMLKKGTSFEYVAENRLFSGSDGYTLSITFPLRQCSQNLDIFGHINRADVIAGKVIFDCEIRDRNFYKFGSIVITEITDAEVKTQFLEGRSEQNFDVTFDDIYIDELDLGNASGCNDSTPEKAWDPHLNNMKCVALPWVNDYSGNIQNLADFHPEERNADGTLKSNAHYEWNADCRGRSWQPYLLYITKKICEAVGYSADFSKWEEKEEYKYLLVCNTLPNAWDTVGFARALPHWSVAEFFEKLELFLGGEFTIDH
;
A
#
# COMPACT_ATOMS: atom_id res chain seq x y z
N MET A 1 28.07 -0.57 14.73
CA MET A 1 27.08 0.20 13.99
C MET A 1 27.70 0.67 12.69
N GLU A 2 27.00 0.50 11.58
CA GLU A 2 27.35 0.93 10.23
C GLU A 2 26.22 1.81 9.70
N ILE A 3 26.56 2.94 9.09
CA ILE A 3 25.61 3.80 8.38
C ILE A 3 26.06 3.89 6.93
N ARG A 4 25.10 3.71 6.04
CA ARG A 4 25.32 3.92 4.60
C ARG A 4 24.42 5.04 4.12
N ILE A 5 24.98 5.92 3.29
CA ILE A 5 24.27 7.04 2.67
C ILE A 5 24.38 6.85 1.16
N ASN A 6 23.26 6.77 0.46
CA ASN A 6 23.20 6.41 -0.97
C ASN A 6 24.05 5.16 -1.28
N GLY A 7 23.95 4.13 -0.43
CA GLY A 7 24.69 2.86 -0.54
C GLY A 7 26.20 2.95 -0.17
N LYS A 8 26.76 4.13 0.10
CA LYS A 8 28.16 4.33 0.49
C LYS A 8 28.30 4.36 2.02
N PRO A 9 29.27 3.65 2.59
CA PRO A 9 29.50 3.68 4.03
C PRO A 9 29.93 5.07 4.48
N ALA A 10 29.27 5.61 5.50
CA ALA A 10 29.59 6.91 6.08
C ALA A 10 30.38 6.73 7.38
N MET A 11 31.31 7.64 7.63
CA MET A 11 32.13 7.64 8.84
C MET A 11 31.44 8.44 9.95
N LEU A 12 31.37 7.84 11.11
CA LEU A 12 30.87 8.48 12.33
C LEU A 12 32.00 8.98 13.22
N LYS A 13 31.71 9.98 14.01
CA LYS A 13 32.63 10.43 15.07
C LYS A 13 32.78 9.32 16.12
N LYS A 14 34.00 9.09 16.59
CA LYS A 14 34.25 8.09 17.64
C LYS A 14 33.44 8.41 18.89
N GLY A 15 32.65 7.44 19.36
CA GLY A 15 31.79 7.61 20.53
C GLY A 15 30.40 8.17 20.21
N THR A 16 30.02 8.25 18.92
CA THR A 16 28.64 8.59 18.56
C THR A 16 27.70 7.52 19.11
N SER A 17 26.72 7.96 19.87
CA SER A 17 25.58 7.16 20.33
C SER A 17 24.31 7.85 19.89
N PHE A 18 23.27 7.07 19.57
CA PHE A 18 21.94 7.64 19.36
C PHE A 18 20.97 7.01 20.34
N GLU A 19 20.00 7.78 20.70
CA GLU A 19 18.85 7.30 21.44
C GLU A 19 17.78 6.90 20.40
N TYR A 20 17.31 5.67 20.49
CA TYR A 20 16.20 5.19 19.69
C TYR A 20 14.93 5.25 20.54
N VAL A 21 14.00 6.10 20.14
CA VAL A 21 12.70 6.23 20.78
C VAL A 21 11.68 5.51 19.92
N ALA A 22 11.13 4.38 20.37
CA ALA A 22 10.07 3.67 19.68
C ALA A 22 8.70 4.21 20.13
N GLU A 23 7.99 4.87 19.26
CA GLU A 23 6.58 5.26 19.46
C GLU A 23 5.65 4.27 18.76
N ASN A 24 4.51 3.99 19.35
CA ASN A 24 3.55 3.11 18.73
C ASN A 24 2.69 3.90 17.74
N ARG A 25 2.84 3.64 16.44
CA ARG A 25 2.12 4.29 15.35
C ARG A 25 0.60 4.33 15.54
N LEU A 26 0.02 3.32 16.18
CA LEU A 26 -1.41 3.25 16.47
C LEU A 26 -1.90 4.39 17.36
N PHE A 27 -0.99 5.02 18.11
CA PHE A 27 -1.33 6.10 19.06
C PHE A 27 -0.81 7.47 18.63
N SER A 28 0.31 7.53 17.92
CA SER A 28 0.94 8.82 17.55
C SER A 28 0.53 9.33 16.16
N GLY A 29 0.06 8.45 15.29
CA GLY A 29 -0.33 8.81 13.92
C GLY A 29 0.80 9.34 13.03
N SER A 30 2.04 9.33 13.52
CA SER A 30 3.20 9.80 12.77
C SER A 30 4.37 8.84 12.87
N ASP A 31 5.11 8.67 11.79
CA ASP A 31 6.34 7.87 11.70
C ASP A 31 7.55 8.53 12.40
N GLY A 32 7.29 9.39 13.35
CA GLY A 32 8.19 10.36 13.91
C GLY A 32 9.35 9.83 14.70
N TYR A 33 10.35 9.21 14.06
CA TYR A 33 11.65 9.07 14.67
C TYR A 33 12.64 10.02 14.07
N THR A 34 13.02 10.99 14.87
CA THR A 34 14.05 11.94 14.50
C THR A 34 15.31 11.57 15.23
N LEU A 35 16.14 10.72 14.64
CA LEU A 35 17.51 10.52 15.09
C LEU A 35 18.37 11.63 14.52
N SER A 36 18.94 12.45 15.39
CA SER A 36 19.94 13.44 14.96
C SER A 36 21.30 12.76 14.81
N ILE A 37 21.87 12.77 13.60
CA ILE A 37 23.15 12.15 13.29
C ILE A 37 24.11 13.24 12.83
N THR A 38 25.31 13.24 13.40
CA THR A 38 26.38 14.19 13.00
C THR A 38 27.50 13.45 12.31
N PHE A 39 27.81 13.88 11.08
CA PHE A 39 28.90 13.33 10.26
C PHE A 39 30.06 14.30 10.20
N PRO A 40 31.29 13.87 10.55
CA PRO A 40 32.49 14.69 10.43
C PRO A 40 32.84 14.90 8.94
N LEU A 41 33.15 16.13 8.57
CA LEU A 41 33.64 16.49 7.25
C LEU A 41 35.16 16.76 7.26
N ARG A 42 35.64 17.41 8.32
CA ARG A 42 37.05 17.77 8.44
C ARG A 42 37.89 16.51 8.59
N GLN A 43 38.88 16.35 7.73
CA GLN A 43 39.76 15.18 7.65
C GLN A 43 39.05 13.85 7.34
N CYS A 44 37.86 13.92 6.75
CA CYS A 44 37.09 12.74 6.35
C CYS A 44 36.69 12.85 4.87
N SER A 45 37.59 12.39 3.97
CA SER A 45 37.35 12.44 2.53
C SER A 45 36.11 11.67 2.11
N GLN A 46 35.84 10.55 2.78
CA GLN A 46 34.68 9.69 2.49
C GLN A 46 33.35 10.42 2.68
N ASN A 47 33.20 11.16 3.80
CA ASN A 47 31.98 11.94 4.02
C ASN A 47 31.92 13.16 3.09
N LEU A 48 33.08 13.80 2.80
CA LEU A 48 33.14 14.89 1.82
C LEU A 48 32.66 14.43 0.45
N ASP A 49 33.03 13.23 0.02
CA ASP A 49 32.59 12.66 -1.28
C ASP A 49 31.07 12.31 -1.25
N ILE A 50 30.55 11.85 -0.11
CA ILE A 50 29.13 11.54 0.04
C ILE A 50 28.29 12.80 -0.03
N PHE A 51 28.70 13.84 0.72
CA PHE A 51 27.96 15.12 0.81
C PHE A 51 28.37 16.12 -0.27
N GLY A 52 29.23 15.77 -1.23
CA GLY A 52 29.59 16.61 -2.36
C GLY A 52 30.32 17.89 -1.98
N HIS A 53 31.19 17.84 -0.95
CA HIS A 53 31.96 18.99 -0.45
C HIS A 53 31.09 20.20 -0.03
N ILE A 54 29.90 19.92 0.49
CA ILE A 54 28.88 20.92 0.85
C ILE A 54 29.33 21.95 1.90
N ASN A 55 30.42 21.69 2.60
CA ASN A 55 31.03 22.62 3.57
C ASN A 55 31.82 23.77 2.92
N ARG A 56 31.98 23.75 1.60
CA ARG A 56 32.73 24.80 0.88
C ARG A 56 31.77 25.90 0.47
N ALA A 57 32.20 27.14 0.66
CA ALA A 57 31.39 28.32 0.34
C ALA A 57 31.09 28.51 -1.16
N ASP A 58 31.90 27.86 -2.02
CA ASP A 58 31.75 27.88 -3.49
C ASP A 58 30.83 26.76 -4.02
N VAL A 59 30.36 25.85 -3.16
CA VAL A 59 29.44 24.77 -3.51
C VAL A 59 28.02 25.19 -3.18
N ILE A 60 27.19 25.25 -4.20
CA ILE A 60 25.75 25.42 -4.01
C ILE A 60 25.19 24.07 -3.57
N ALA A 61 24.57 24.00 -2.41
CA ALA A 61 23.92 22.79 -1.91
C ALA A 61 22.80 22.36 -2.88
N GLY A 62 23.09 21.30 -3.65
CA GLY A 62 22.12 20.79 -4.63
C GLY A 62 21.11 19.81 -4.01
N LYS A 63 21.60 18.89 -3.19
CA LYS A 63 20.78 17.85 -2.57
C LYS A 63 20.88 17.99 -1.05
N VAL A 64 19.75 18.14 -0.39
CA VAL A 64 19.65 18.28 1.08
C VAL A 64 19.18 17.00 1.77
N ILE A 65 18.77 16.00 0.99
CA ILE A 65 18.15 14.76 1.46
C ILE A 65 18.86 13.60 0.78
N PHE A 66 19.19 12.53 1.54
CA PHE A 66 19.94 11.36 1.09
C PHE A 66 19.34 10.10 1.66
N ASP A 67 19.32 9.02 0.90
CA ASP A 67 18.94 7.70 1.40
C ASP A 67 19.92 7.22 2.46
N CYS A 68 19.41 6.62 3.52
CA CYS A 68 20.21 6.22 4.66
C CYS A 68 19.80 4.84 5.16
N GLU A 69 20.80 3.97 5.31
CA GLU A 69 20.68 2.68 6.00
C GLU A 69 21.44 2.74 7.33
N ILE A 70 20.84 2.29 8.40
CA ILE A 70 21.47 2.14 9.70
C ILE A 70 21.45 0.67 10.10
N ARG A 71 22.64 0.10 10.35
CA ARG A 71 22.81 -1.29 10.77
C ARG A 71 23.59 -1.38 12.08
N ASP A 72 23.01 -1.98 13.09
CA ASP A 72 23.72 -2.30 14.32
C ASP A 72 23.20 -3.61 14.92
N ARG A 73 23.97 -4.69 14.82
CA ARG A 73 23.60 -6.03 15.26
C ARG A 73 22.24 -6.48 14.72
N ASN A 74 21.20 -6.46 15.58
CA ASN A 74 19.83 -6.84 15.23
C ASN A 74 18.96 -5.64 14.86
N PHE A 75 19.55 -4.44 14.86
CA PHE A 75 18.87 -3.22 14.50
C PHE A 75 19.20 -2.87 13.05
N TYR A 76 18.18 -2.89 12.22
CA TYR A 76 18.27 -2.50 10.81
C TYR A 76 17.14 -1.52 10.51
N LYS A 77 17.53 -0.34 10.04
CA LYS A 77 16.58 0.70 9.66
C LYS A 77 16.99 1.29 8.34
N PHE A 78 15.97 1.50 7.51
CA PHE A 78 16.08 2.18 6.23
C PHE A 78 15.23 3.45 6.28
N GLY A 79 15.73 4.52 5.71
CA GLY A 79 15.05 5.81 5.70
C GLY A 79 15.86 6.86 4.94
N SER A 80 15.61 8.12 5.22
CA SER A 80 16.38 9.22 4.66
C SER A 80 16.99 10.10 5.75
N ILE A 81 18.04 10.81 5.40
CA ILE A 81 18.61 11.89 6.22
C ILE A 81 18.42 13.22 5.53
N VAL A 82 17.92 14.18 6.31
CA VAL A 82 17.81 15.60 5.90
C VAL A 82 18.91 16.39 6.58
N ILE A 83 19.62 17.22 5.81
CA ILE A 83 20.63 18.11 6.38
C ILE A 83 19.93 19.25 7.11
N THR A 84 20.26 19.40 8.41
CA THR A 84 19.72 20.48 9.25
C THR A 84 20.72 21.60 9.49
N GLU A 85 22.02 21.29 9.50
CA GLU A 85 23.07 22.28 9.73
C GLU A 85 24.37 21.84 9.06
N ILE A 86 25.09 22.78 8.47
CA ILE A 86 26.41 22.57 7.84
C ILE A 86 27.39 23.52 8.48
N THR A 87 28.54 22.97 8.89
CA THR A 87 29.71 23.73 9.32
C THR A 87 30.95 23.30 8.55
N ASP A 88 32.04 23.99 8.67
CA ASP A 88 33.34 23.57 8.05
C ASP A 88 33.80 22.20 8.53
N ALA A 89 33.39 21.77 9.74
CA ALA A 89 33.86 20.58 10.39
C ALA A 89 32.91 19.40 10.28
N GLU A 90 31.61 19.64 10.21
CA GLU A 90 30.61 18.61 10.33
C GLU A 90 29.27 18.99 9.65
N VAL A 91 28.51 17.96 9.28
CA VAL A 91 27.11 18.05 8.84
C VAL A 91 26.25 17.41 9.91
N LYS A 92 25.24 18.15 10.38
CA LYS A 92 24.17 17.60 11.21
C LYS A 92 23.00 17.22 10.32
N THR A 93 22.46 16.06 10.56
CA THR A 93 21.33 15.52 9.83
C THR A 93 20.28 15.00 10.79
N GLN A 94 19.07 14.91 10.30
CA GLN A 94 17.95 14.30 10.96
C GLN A 94 17.58 13.04 10.17
N PHE A 95 17.53 11.90 10.83
CA PHE A 95 17.09 10.66 10.20
C PHE A 95 15.58 10.54 10.32
N LEU A 96 14.94 10.29 9.21
CA LEU A 96 13.52 10.02 9.07
C LEU A 96 13.35 8.56 8.71
N GLU A 97 12.79 7.78 9.61
CA GLU A 97 12.53 6.36 9.39
C GLU A 97 11.24 6.16 8.59
N GLY A 98 11.16 5.08 7.84
CA GLY A 98 9.98 4.70 7.09
C GLY A 98 9.75 5.59 5.87
N ARG A 99 8.51 5.96 5.65
CA ARG A 99 8.13 6.93 4.63
C ARG A 99 8.65 8.31 4.99
N SER A 100 9.91 8.56 4.69
CA SER A 100 10.25 9.93 4.42
C SER A 100 9.54 10.30 3.11
N GLU A 101 9.21 11.58 2.96
CA GLU A 101 8.71 12.16 1.70
C GLU A 101 9.51 11.75 0.46
N GLN A 102 10.57 10.96 0.62
CA GLN A 102 11.51 10.50 -0.40
C GLN A 102 11.41 9.01 -0.74
N ASN A 103 10.92 8.13 0.14
CA ASN A 103 10.71 6.71 -0.19
C ASN A 103 9.42 6.53 -1.01
N PHE A 104 8.48 7.42 -0.81
CA PHE A 104 7.38 7.68 -1.72
C PHE A 104 7.70 9.02 -2.35
N ASP A 105 8.28 8.95 -3.54
CA ASP A 105 8.57 10.09 -4.37
C ASP A 105 7.44 11.12 -4.26
N VAL A 106 7.77 12.39 -4.13
CA VAL A 106 6.80 13.52 -4.14
C VAL A 106 5.74 13.33 -5.23
N THR A 107 6.09 12.61 -6.28
CA THR A 107 5.21 12.18 -7.37
C THR A 107 3.99 11.39 -6.89
N PHE A 108 4.10 10.60 -5.82
CA PHE A 108 2.98 9.77 -5.34
C PHE A 108 1.94 10.54 -4.51
N ASP A 109 2.29 11.70 -3.99
CA ASP A 109 1.34 12.58 -3.30
C ASP A 109 0.39 13.29 -4.27
N ASP A 110 0.80 13.41 -5.53
CA ASP A 110 0.02 14.05 -6.60
C ASP A 110 -0.71 13.05 -7.50
N ILE A 111 -0.57 11.73 -7.28
CA ILE A 111 -1.26 10.68 -8.03
C ILE A 111 -2.41 10.12 -7.17
N TYR A 112 -3.64 10.25 -7.65
CA TYR A 112 -4.84 9.83 -6.91
C TYR A 112 -5.32 8.47 -7.37
N ILE A 113 -5.63 7.57 -6.41
CA ILE A 113 -6.00 6.17 -6.69
C ILE A 113 -7.34 6.04 -7.44
N ASP A 114 -8.26 6.98 -7.28
CA ASP A 114 -9.54 7.03 -7.99
C ASP A 114 -9.42 7.52 -9.43
N GLU A 115 -8.25 8.03 -9.84
CA GLU A 115 -7.93 8.47 -11.20
C GLU A 115 -7.12 7.43 -11.99
N LEU A 116 -6.66 6.35 -11.34
CA LEU A 116 -5.87 5.30 -11.97
C LEU A 116 -6.74 4.29 -12.73
N ASP A 117 -6.16 3.63 -13.73
CA ASP A 117 -6.78 2.45 -14.36
C ASP A 117 -6.51 1.20 -13.52
N LEU A 118 -7.41 0.92 -12.60
CA LEU A 118 -7.34 -0.26 -11.73
C LEU A 118 -8.12 -1.46 -12.28
N GLY A 119 -8.56 -1.37 -13.53
CA GLY A 119 -9.40 -2.39 -14.16
C GLY A 119 -10.85 -2.33 -13.69
N ASN A 120 -11.62 -3.35 -14.09
CA ASN A 120 -13.05 -3.48 -13.82
C ASN A 120 -13.43 -4.97 -13.66
N ALA A 121 -14.70 -5.28 -13.47
CA ALA A 121 -15.19 -6.64 -13.31
C ALA A 121 -15.36 -7.41 -14.63
N SER A 122 -14.93 -6.86 -15.77
CA SER A 122 -15.03 -7.55 -17.06
C SER A 122 -14.36 -8.93 -17.02
N GLY A 123 -15.06 -9.93 -17.51
CA GLY A 123 -14.62 -11.32 -17.51
C GLY A 123 -14.85 -12.07 -16.20
N CYS A 124 -15.40 -11.43 -15.16
CA CYS A 124 -15.87 -12.15 -13.99
C CYS A 124 -17.14 -12.95 -14.30
N ASN A 125 -17.26 -14.10 -13.67
CA ASN A 125 -18.39 -15.01 -13.93
C ASN A 125 -19.59 -14.64 -13.09
N ASP A 126 -20.60 -14.09 -13.71
CA ASP A 126 -21.85 -13.65 -13.08
C ASP A 126 -23.09 -14.44 -13.54
N SER A 127 -22.87 -15.55 -14.23
CA SER A 127 -24.00 -16.33 -14.81
C SER A 127 -24.97 -16.85 -13.75
N THR A 128 -24.47 -17.13 -12.54
CA THR A 128 -25.29 -17.42 -11.35
C THR A 128 -24.70 -16.73 -10.14
N PRO A 129 -25.49 -16.51 -9.07
CA PRO A 129 -24.99 -15.93 -7.84
C PRO A 129 -23.79 -16.67 -7.27
N GLU A 130 -23.85 -18.01 -7.19
CA GLU A 130 -22.76 -18.81 -6.61
C GLU A 130 -21.45 -18.65 -7.38
N LYS A 131 -21.51 -18.50 -8.70
CA LYS A 131 -20.31 -18.27 -9.52
C LYS A 131 -19.75 -16.86 -9.34
N ALA A 132 -20.62 -15.87 -9.18
CA ALA A 132 -20.20 -14.52 -8.88
C ALA A 132 -19.56 -14.40 -7.47
N TRP A 133 -19.95 -15.25 -6.54
CA TRP A 133 -19.38 -15.32 -5.19
C TRP A 133 -18.09 -16.12 -5.12
N ASP A 134 -17.79 -16.95 -6.11
CA ASP A 134 -16.60 -17.80 -6.10
C ASP A 134 -15.35 -16.99 -6.51
N PRO A 135 -14.40 -16.76 -5.57
CA PRO A 135 -13.19 -16.01 -5.87
C PRO A 135 -12.29 -16.69 -6.90
N HIS A 136 -12.30 -18.03 -6.94
CA HIS A 136 -11.43 -18.78 -7.85
C HIS A 136 -11.93 -18.71 -9.30
N LEU A 137 -13.24 -18.75 -9.50
CA LEU A 137 -13.83 -18.55 -10.83
C LEU A 137 -13.61 -17.14 -11.37
N ASN A 138 -13.37 -16.19 -10.48
CA ASN A 138 -13.11 -14.78 -10.81
C ASN A 138 -11.64 -14.39 -10.66
N ASN A 139 -10.72 -15.38 -10.64
CA ASN A 139 -9.27 -15.19 -10.60
C ASN A 139 -8.80 -14.30 -9.44
N MET A 140 -9.44 -14.37 -8.29
CA MET A 140 -9.17 -13.51 -7.12
C MET A 140 -9.20 -12.02 -7.44
N LYS A 141 -9.96 -11.62 -8.44
CA LYS A 141 -10.08 -10.23 -8.87
C LYS A 141 -11.17 -9.48 -8.08
N CYS A 142 -12.36 -10.06 -8.04
CA CYS A 142 -13.52 -9.50 -7.35
C CYS A 142 -14.60 -10.56 -7.14
N VAL A 143 -15.53 -10.26 -6.25
CA VAL A 143 -16.76 -11.05 -6.05
C VAL A 143 -17.97 -10.13 -5.96
N ALA A 144 -19.13 -10.63 -6.31
CA ALA A 144 -20.39 -9.92 -6.13
C ALA A 144 -21.05 -10.40 -4.84
N LEU A 145 -20.68 -9.84 -3.68
CA LEU A 145 -21.27 -10.22 -2.39
C LEU A 145 -22.79 -10.07 -2.41
N PRO A 146 -23.55 -11.01 -1.82
CA PRO A 146 -25.00 -10.93 -1.78
C PRO A 146 -25.47 -9.75 -0.92
N TRP A 147 -26.54 -9.11 -1.35
CA TRP A 147 -27.30 -8.08 -0.60
C TRP A 147 -26.49 -6.88 -0.16
N VAL A 148 -25.69 -6.33 -1.04
CA VAL A 148 -24.94 -5.08 -0.76
C VAL A 148 -25.90 -3.90 -0.89
N ASN A 149 -25.97 -3.05 0.13
CA ASN A 149 -26.69 -1.79 0.06
C ASN A 149 -25.84 -0.71 -0.60
N ASP A 150 -26.41 -0.02 -1.59
CA ASP A 150 -25.83 1.20 -2.09
C ASP A 150 -26.05 2.40 -1.13
N TYR A 151 -25.44 3.54 -1.44
CA TYR A 151 -25.58 4.76 -0.65
C TYR A 151 -27.01 5.33 -0.64
N SER A 152 -27.86 4.91 -1.57
CA SER A 152 -29.28 5.30 -1.65
C SER A 152 -30.22 4.32 -0.94
N GLY A 153 -29.67 3.26 -0.33
CA GLY A 153 -30.41 2.22 0.36
C GLY A 153 -31.03 1.16 -0.55
N ASN A 154 -30.69 1.13 -1.84
CA ASN A 154 -31.11 0.05 -2.72
C ASN A 154 -30.23 -1.19 -2.50
N ILE A 155 -30.83 -2.36 -2.58
CA ILE A 155 -30.13 -3.62 -2.48
C ILE A 155 -29.58 -4.01 -3.85
N GLN A 156 -28.27 -4.17 -3.93
CA GLN A 156 -27.58 -4.73 -5.07
C GLN A 156 -27.32 -6.22 -4.86
N ASN A 157 -27.00 -6.95 -5.92
CA ASN A 157 -26.69 -8.39 -5.87
C ASN A 157 -27.81 -9.20 -5.20
N LEU A 158 -29.07 -8.81 -5.41
CA LEU A 158 -30.21 -9.52 -4.88
C LEU A 158 -30.32 -10.89 -5.54
N ALA A 159 -30.38 -11.93 -4.73
CA ALA A 159 -30.51 -13.30 -5.18
C ALA A 159 -31.55 -14.04 -4.34
N ASP A 160 -32.34 -14.86 -4.99
CA ASP A 160 -33.36 -15.68 -4.39
C ASP A 160 -32.85 -17.12 -4.22
N PHE A 161 -33.15 -17.72 -3.07
CA PHE A 161 -32.83 -19.11 -2.81
C PHE A 161 -33.96 -20.01 -3.26
N HIS A 162 -33.66 -20.96 -4.11
CA HIS A 162 -34.55 -22.01 -4.56
C HIS A 162 -34.17 -23.34 -3.86
N PRO A 163 -35.03 -23.88 -3.00
CA PRO A 163 -34.76 -25.15 -2.32
C PRO A 163 -34.77 -26.32 -3.30
N GLU A 164 -34.21 -27.46 -2.87
CA GLU A 164 -34.29 -28.70 -3.60
C GLU A 164 -35.77 -29.08 -3.90
N GLU A 165 -36.06 -29.37 -5.15
CA GLU A 165 -37.36 -29.83 -5.58
C GLU A 165 -37.30 -31.32 -5.95
N ARG A 166 -38.32 -32.05 -5.55
CA ARG A 166 -38.51 -33.46 -5.92
C ARG A 166 -39.82 -33.70 -6.64
N ASN A 167 -39.80 -34.64 -7.55
CA ASN A 167 -40.99 -35.10 -8.23
C ASN A 167 -41.90 -35.91 -7.26
N ALA A 168 -43.15 -36.17 -7.65
CA ALA A 168 -44.09 -36.93 -6.84
C ALA A 168 -43.62 -38.40 -6.55
N ASP A 169 -42.74 -38.95 -7.38
CA ASP A 169 -42.10 -40.25 -7.20
C ASP A 169 -40.84 -40.21 -6.29
N GLY A 170 -40.50 -39.03 -5.75
CA GLY A 170 -39.35 -38.80 -4.87
C GLY A 170 -38.02 -38.58 -5.62
N THR A 171 -38.00 -38.66 -6.93
CA THR A 171 -36.78 -38.34 -7.72
C THR A 171 -36.47 -36.85 -7.69
N LEU A 172 -35.17 -36.52 -7.73
CA LEU A 172 -34.71 -35.14 -7.74
C LEU A 172 -35.16 -34.44 -9.03
N LYS A 173 -35.83 -33.29 -8.90
CA LYS A 173 -36.23 -32.42 -10.01
C LYS A 173 -35.20 -31.31 -10.22
N SER A 174 -34.82 -30.61 -9.13
CA SER A 174 -33.77 -29.61 -9.13
C SER A 174 -33.00 -29.61 -7.81
N ASN A 175 -31.68 -29.34 -7.85
CA ASN A 175 -30.91 -29.10 -6.65
C ASN A 175 -31.24 -27.73 -6.06
N ALA A 176 -30.98 -27.57 -4.77
CA ALA A 176 -30.98 -26.24 -4.17
C ALA A 176 -29.95 -25.33 -4.87
N HIS A 177 -30.35 -24.13 -5.21
CA HIS A 177 -29.50 -23.16 -5.92
C HIS A 177 -29.98 -21.74 -5.65
N TYR A 178 -29.16 -20.77 -6.05
CA TYR A 178 -29.54 -19.36 -6.07
C TYR A 178 -29.74 -18.89 -7.50
N GLU A 179 -30.71 -18.00 -7.68
CA GLU A 179 -30.93 -17.28 -8.94
C GLU A 179 -30.90 -15.77 -8.68
N TRP A 180 -30.43 -15.01 -9.66
CA TRP A 180 -30.53 -13.56 -9.57
C TRP A 180 -31.99 -13.13 -9.57
N ASN A 181 -32.36 -12.32 -8.59
CA ASN A 181 -33.72 -11.81 -8.52
C ASN A 181 -34.00 -10.92 -9.73
N ALA A 182 -35.21 -11.02 -10.30
CA ALA A 182 -35.64 -10.26 -11.48
C ALA A 182 -35.64 -8.75 -11.25
N ASP A 183 -35.80 -8.31 -9.99
CA ASP A 183 -35.75 -6.90 -9.59
C ASP A 183 -34.31 -6.41 -9.29
N CYS A 184 -33.32 -7.26 -9.42
CA CYS A 184 -31.91 -6.91 -9.25
C CYS A 184 -31.50 -5.89 -10.32
N ARG A 185 -31.41 -4.61 -9.92
CA ARG A 185 -31.13 -3.50 -10.84
C ARG A 185 -29.69 -3.39 -11.27
N GLY A 186 -28.81 -4.20 -10.73
CA GLY A 186 -27.40 -4.21 -11.04
C GLY A 186 -26.59 -5.07 -10.10
N ARG A 187 -25.34 -5.26 -10.46
CA ARG A 187 -24.36 -5.98 -9.65
C ARG A 187 -23.31 -5.03 -9.15
N SER A 188 -23.03 -5.09 -7.86
CA SER A 188 -21.94 -4.37 -7.24
C SER A 188 -20.81 -5.36 -6.99
N TRP A 189 -19.70 -5.19 -7.69
CA TRP A 189 -18.54 -6.03 -7.56
C TRP A 189 -17.59 -5.48 -6.49
N GLN A 190 -17.18 -6.35 -5.57
CA GLN A 190 -16.26 -6.02 -4.50
C GLN A 190 -14.86 -6.56 -4.89
N PRO A 191 -13.91 -5.71 -5.26
CA PRO A 191 -12.56 -6.15 -5.61
C PRO A 191 -11.79 -6.59 -4.38
N TYR A 192 -10.88 -7.54 -4.55
CA TYR A 192 -9.96 -7.95 -3.50
C TYR A 192 -8.94 -6.85 -3.22
N LEU A 193 -8.65 -6.63 -1.94
CA LEU A 193 -7.69 -5.59 -1.51
C LEU A 193 -6.32 -5.81 -2.13
N LEU A 194 -5.81 -7.05 -2.12
CA LEU A 194 -4.51 -7.37 -2.73
C LEU A 194 -4.51 -7.14 -4.25
N TYR A 195 -5.63 -7.41 -4.93
CA TYR A 195 -5.77 -7.13 -6.36
C TYR A 195 -5.65 -5.62 -6.63
N ILE A 196 -6.39 -4.81 -5.88
CA ILE A 196 -6.35 -3.34 -6.03
C ILE A 196 -4.95 -2.81 -5.72
N THR A 197 -4.31 -3.28 -4.64
CA THR A 197 -2.96 -2.84 -4.27
C THR A 197 -1.94 -3.17 -5.36
N LYS A 198 -2.01 -4.39 -5.96
CA LYS A 198 -1.17 -4.75 -7.11
C LYS A 198 -1.40 -3.81 -8.30
N LYS A 199 -2.65 -3.50 -8.60
CA LYS A 199 -2.99 -2.59 -9.71
C LYS A 199 -2.51 -1.16 -9.48
N ILE A 200 -2.56 -0.67 -8.24
CA ILE A 200 -1.98 0.63 -7.90
C ILE A 200 -0.46 0.60 -8.13
N CYS A 201 0.25 -0.42 -7.63
CA CYS A 201 1.69 -0.57 -7.87
C CYS A 201 2.02 -0.59 -9.37
N GLU A 202 1.31 -1.41 -10.16
CA GLU A 202 1.49 -1.50 -11.61
C GLU A 202 1.28 -0.14 -12.30
N ALA A 203 0.24 0.61 -11.91
CA ALA A 203 -0.08 1.91 -12.49
C ALA A 203 0.98 2.98 -12.22
N VAL A 204 1.69 2.87 -11.09
CA VAL A 204 2.80 3.77 -10.75
C VAL A 204 4.18 3.22 -11.14
N GLY A 205 4.21 2.13 -11.91
CA GLY A 205 5.44 1.60 -12.52
C GLY A 205 6.21 0.58 -11.67
N TYR A 206 5.60 0.06 -10.60
CA TYR A 206 6.23 -0.95 -9.72
C TYR A 206 5.57 -2.32 -9.86
N SER A 207 6.33 -3.36 -9.56
CA SER A 207 5.80 -4.70 -9.35
C SER A 207 5.72 -5.00 -7.86
N ALA A 208 4.61 -5.61 -7.43
CA ALA A 208 4.43 -5.97 -6.02
C ALA A 208 4.43 -7.48 -5.84
N ASP A 209 5.23 -7.98 -4.90
CA ASP A 209 5.22 -9.38 -4.46
C ASP A 209 4.40 -9.51 -3.17
N PHE A 210 3.20 -10.06 -3.30
CA PHE A 210 2.30 -10.35 -2.18
C PHE A 210 2.21 -11.84 -1.86
N SER A 211 3.14 -12.68 -2.34
CA SER A 211 3.07 -14.14 -2.16
C SER A 211 2.88 -14.56 -0.71
N LYS A 212 3.60 -13.93 0.23
CA LYS A 212 3.47 -14.19 1.67
C LYS A 212 2.11 -13.78 2.27
N TRP A 213 1.45 -12.82 1.66
CA TRP A 213 0.13 -12.36 2.08
C TRP A 213 -0.97 -13.22 1.47
N GLU A 214 -0.75 -13.69 0.25
CA GLU A 214 -1.66 -14.60 -0.45
C GLU A 214 -1.72 -16.01 0.17
N GLU A 215 -0.70 -16.41 0.93
CA GLU A 215 -0.68 -17.65 1.71
C GLU A 215 -1.59 -17.60 2.93
N LYS A 216 -1.94 -16.41 3.42
CA LYS A 216 -2.73 -16.21 4.64
C LYS A 216 -4.17 -15.88 4.27
N GLU A 217 -5.11 -16.71 4.72
CA GLU A 217 -6.53 -16.54 4.42
C GLU A 217 -7.10 -15.21 4.94
N GLU A 218 -6.62 -14.72 6.09
CA GLU A 218 -7.04 -13.46 6.68
C GLU A 218 -6.74 -12.23 5.81
N TYR A 219 -5.74 -12.30 4.94
CA TYR A 219 -5.41 -11.21 4.00
C TYR A 219 -5.90 -11.48 2.59
N LYS A 220 -5.82 -12.74 2.16
CA LYS A 220 -6.18 -13.17 0.82
C LYS A 220 -7.60 -12.79 0.42
N TYR A 221 -8.53 -12.90 1.37
CA TYR A 221 -9.96 -12.67 1.14
C TYR A 221 -10.45 -11.29 1.59
N LEU A 222 -9.56 -10.36 1.94
CA LEU A 222 -9.94 -8.98 2.23
C LEU A 222 -10.50 -8.31 0.98
N LEU A 223 -11.64 -7.65 1.15
CA LEU A 223 -12.34 -6.96 0.08
C LEU A 223 -12.37 -5.45 0.32
N VAL A 224 -12.33 -4.70 -0.77
CA VAL A 224 -12.65 -3.28 -0.75
C VAL A 224 -14.16 -3.14 -0.92
N CYS A 225 -14.84 -2.66 0.13
CA CYS A 225 -16.28 -2.45 0.08
C CYS A 225 -16.64 -1.36 -0.92
N ASN A 226 -17.40 -1.74 -1.91
CA ASN A 226 -17.93 -0.84 -2.91
C ASN A 226 -19.43 -0.63 -2.64
N THR A 227 -19.82 0.59 -2.33
CA THR A 227 -21.22 0.97 -2.09
C THR A 227 -21.84 1.67 -3.30
N LEU A 228 -21.11 1.83 -4.41
CA LEU A 228 -21.66 2.40 -5.63
C LEU A 228 -22.53 1.36 -6.36
N PRO A 229 -23.64 1.76 -6.95
CA PRO A 229 -24.44 0.90 -7.81
C PRO A 229 -23.67 0.67 -9.13
N ASN A 230 -22.72 -0.24 -9.09
CA ASN A 230 -21.97 -0.67 -10.26
C ASN A 230 -22.82 -1.63 -11.05
N ALA A 231 -23.73 -1.09 -11.82
CA ALA A 231 -24.64 -1.90 -12.59
C ALA A 231 -23.94 -2.86 -13.57
N TRP A 232 -22.63 -2.71 -13.83
CA TRP A 232 -22.00 -3.41 -14.96
C TRP A 232 -20.49 -3.59 -14.76
N ASP A 233 -19.99 -4.67 -15.29
CA ASP A 233 -18.58 -5.05 -15.43
C ASP A 233 -17.69 -4.01 -16.16
N THR A 234 -18.28 -2.96 -16.74
CA THR A 234 -17.56 -1.90 -17.45
C THR A 234 -17.15 -0.73 -16.56
N VAL A 235 -17.69 -0.63 -15.33
CA VAL A 235 -17.31 0.45 -14.40
C VAL A 235 -15.99 0.10 -13.71
N GLY A 236 -15.01 0.99 -13.90
CA GLY A 236 -13.69 0.83 -13.27
C GLY A 236 -13.75 0.82 -11.75
N PHE A 237 -12.94 -0.03 -11.12
CA PHE A 237 -12.86 -0.14 -9.66
C PHE A 237 -12.40 1.17 -9.00
N ALA A 238 -11.59 1.96 -9.68
CA ALA A 238 -11.11 3.25 -9.20
C ALA A 238 -12.26 4.18 -8.76
N ARG A 239 -13.38 4.17 -9.47
CA ARG A 239 -14.54 5.03 -9.16
C ARG A 239 -15.20 4.75 -7.81
N ALA A 240 -14.93 3.59 -7.23
CA ALA A 240 -15.44 3.18 -5.92
C ALA A 240 -14.46 3.52 -4.78
N LEU A 241 -13.26 3.98 -5.11
CA LEU A 241 -12.23 4.31 -4.15
C LEU A 241 -12.36 5.78 -3.68
N PRO A 242 -11.87 6.09 -2.48
CA PRO A 242 -11.79 7.46 -2.02
C PRO A 242 -10.75 8.25 -2.84
N HIS A 243 -10.92 9.55 -2.88
CA HIS A 243 -9.94 10.45 -3.49
C HIS A 243 -8.72 10.62 -2.57
N TRP A 244 -7.90 9.59 -2.51
CA TRP A 244 -6.65 9.54 -1.76
C TRP A 244 -5.46 9.50 -2.71
N SER A 245 -4.36 10.13 -2.33
CA SER A 245 -3.11 9.91 -3.04
C SER A 245 -2.62 8.47 -2.86
N VAL A 246 -1.76 8.01 -3.76
CA VAL A 246 -1.13 6.69 -3.64
C VAL A 246 -0.35 6.60 -2.31
N ALA A 247 0.35 7.66 -1.91
CA ALA A 247 1.04 7.72 -0.63
C ALA A 247 0.07 7.56 0.54
N GLU A 248 -1.04 8.30 0.56
CA GLU A 248 -2.07 8.22 1.58
C GLU A 248 -2.72 6.82 1.64
N PHE A 249 -2.95 6.19 0.49
CA PHE A 249 -3.48 4.82 0.43
C PHE A 249 -2.56 3.81 1.13
N PHE A 250 -1.25 3.85 0.82
CA PHE A 250 -0.30 2.94 1.43
C PHE A 250 -0.11 3.21 2.92
N GLU A 251 -0.10 4.46 3.36
CA GLU A 251 -0.07 4.82 4.78
C GLU A 251 -1.24 4.20 5.55
N LYS A 252 -2.47 4.34 5.03
CA LYS A 252 -3.65 3.73 5.64
C LYS A 252 -3.63 2.21 5.61
N LEU A 253 -3.09 1.64 4.53
CA LEU A 253 -2.95 0.19 4.39
C LEU A 253 -1.95 -0.38 5.40
N GLU A 254 -0.82 0.29 5.64
CA GLU A 254 0.15 -0.07 6.68
C GLU A 254 -0.46 -0.05 8.07
N LEU A 255 -1.21 1.00 8.39
CA LEU A 255 -1.92 1.08 9.67
C LEU A 255 -2.92 -0.06 9.84
N PHE A 256 -3.66 -0.38 8.78
CA PHE A 256 -4.65 -1.45 8.79
C PHE A 256 -4.03 -2.84 8.94
N LEU A 257 -2.93 -3.11 8.22
CA LEU A 257 -2.26 -4.41 8.20
C LEU A 257 -1.22 -4.57 9.31
N GLY A 258 -0.85 -3.49 10.00
CA GLY A 258 0.20 -3.47 11.02
C GLY A 258 1.59 -3.80 10.45
N GLY A 259 1.83 -3.41 9.20
CA GLY A 259 3.07 -3.66 8.46
C GLY A 259 3.67 -2.40 7.87
N GLU A 260 4.72 -2.55 7.10
CA GLU A 260 5.42 -1.48 6.38
C GLU A 260 5.68 -1.93 4.95
N PHE A 261 5.38 -1.08 3.99
CA PHE A 261 5.70 -1.29 2.58
C PHE A 261 7.00 -0.59 2.26
N THR A 262 7.92 -1.32 1.65
CA THR A 262 9.21 -0.81 1.20
C THR A 262 9.33 -0.98 -0.31
N ILE A 263 9.95 -0.01 -0.98
CA ILE A 263 10.28 -0.11 -2.39
C ILE A 263 11.74 -0.57 -2.50
N ASP A 264 11.96 -1.70 -3.15
CA ASP A 264 13.30 -2.15 -3.55
C ASP A 264 13.64 -1.52 -4.92
N HIS A 265 14.76 -0.80 -4.97
CA HIS A 265 15.29 -0.14 -6.18
C HIS A 265 16.33 -1.00 -6.88
#